data_1f372338da4fad830891d0a88addbfaf
#
_entry.id   1f372338da4fad830891d0a88addbfaf
#
_cell.length_a   1.000
_cell.length_b   1.000
_cell.length_c   1.000
_cell.angle_alpha   90.00
_cell.angle_beta   90.00
_cell.angle_gamma   90.00
#
_symmetry.space_group_name_H-M   'P 1'
#
loop_
_entity.id
_entity.type
_entity.pdbx_description
1 polymer ?
#
loop_
_entity_poly.entity_id
_entity_poly.type
_entity_poly.pdbx_seq_one_letter_code
_entity_poly.pdbx_strand_id
1 'polypeptide(L)'
;MNIRLGLLMLVALLGFSGIAMADDAVAAVPVPDKGDTAWMMLSTLLVILMIVPGVALFYGGLVRAKNMLSVLTQVMAIFCMIALLWAIYGYSLAFGDGGSLNWMIGDFSKLFLAGITADSTAATFTDGVVIPELVFVSFQLTFAAITVALIVGGLAERVKFSALMVFGALWFTLSYLPITHMVWAT
;
A
#
# COMPACT_ATOMS: atom_id res chain seq x y z
N MET A 1 -32.27 24.95 60.78
CA MET A 1 -31.86 23.93 59.88
C MET A 1 -30.45 23.54 60.30
N ASN A 2 -30.26 22.34 60.81
CA ASN A 2 -29.09 21.95 61.59
C ASN A 2 -27.88 21.73 60.68
N ILE A 3 -26.77 22.45 60.95
CA ILE A 3 -25.47 22.34 60.25
C ILE A 3 -24.98 20.87 60.16
N ARG A 4 -25.34 20.02 61.12
CA ARG A 4 -25.00 18.60 61.11
C ARG A 4 -25.72 17.80 60.00
N LEU A 5 -26.91 18.21 59.59
CA LEU A 5 -27.65 17.55 58.50
C LEU A 5 -27.09 17.93 57.12
N GLY A 6 -26.63 19.17 56.97
CA GLY A 6 -25.96 19.63 55.76
C GLY A 6 -24.59 18.97 55.53
N LEU A 7 -23.85 18.71 56.64
CA LEU A 7 -22.55 18.03 56.55
C LEU A 7 -22.70 16.55 56.20
N LEU A 8 -23.74 15.87 56.74
CA LEU A 8 -24.04 14.47 56.37
C LEU A 8 -24.50 14.31 54.94
N MET A 9 -25.27 15.26 54.38
CA MET A 9 -25.63 15.24 52.96
C MET A 9 -24.42 15.51 52.05
N LEU A 10 -23.50 16.38 52.47
CA LEU A 10 -22.27 16.65 51.71
C LEU A 10 -21.34 15.44 51.67
N VAL A 11 -21.19 14.71 52.76
CA VAL A 11 -20.40 13.47 52.86
C VAL A 11 -21.04 12.34 52.05
N ALA A 12 -22.37 12.26 52.00
CA ALA A 12 -23.09 11.27 51.17
C ALA A 12 -22.96 11.56 49.67
N LEU A 13 -22.87 12.86 49.29
CA LEU A 13 -22.65 13.26 47.89
C LEU A 13 -21.20 13.05 47.45
N LEU A 14 -20.22 13.15 48.31
CA LEU A 14 -18.80 12.90 48.02
C LEU A 14 -18.43 11.40 48.09
N GLY A 15 -19.24 10.56 48.73
CA GLY A 15 -19.03 9.12 48.82
C GLY A 15 -19.50 8.30 47.61
N PHE A 16 -20.19 8.91 46.65
CA PHE A 16 -20.64 8.27 45.39
C PHE A 16 -19.78 8.64 44.21
N SER A 17 -18.46 8.82 44.40
CA SER A 17 -17.51 8.64 43.32
C SER A 17 -17.47 7.15 43.02
N GLY A 18 -18.40 6.70 42.19
CA GLY A 18 -18.34 5.38 41.63
C GLY A 18 -16.93 5.16 41.08
N ILE A 19 -16.24 4.16 41.60
CA ILE A 19 -15.08 3.57 40.96
C ILE A 19 -15.63 3.13 39.60
N ALA A 20 -15.42 3.98 38.58
CA ALA A 20 -15.51 3.53 37.20
C ALA A 20 -14.43 2.44 37.12
N MET A 21 -14.83 1.18 37.26
CA MET A 21 -14.05 0.08 36.79
C MET A 21 -13.83 0.45 35.34
N ALA A 22 -12.61 0.87 34.99
CA ALA A 22 -12.14 0.82 33.63
C ALA A 22 -12.28 -0.67 33.30
N ASP A 23 -13.35 -0.98 32.57
CA ASP A 23 -13.44 -2.22 31.83
C ASP A 23 -12.16 -2.20 30.99
N ASP A 24 -11.21 -3.07 31.29
CA ASP A 24 -10.06 -3.31 30.42
C ASP A 24 -10.70 -3.81 29.12
N ALA A 25 -11.10 -2.84 28.27
CA ALA A 25 -11.58 -3.13 26.95
C ALA A 25 -10.42 -3.84 26.27
N VAL A 26 -10.48 -5.15 26.27
CA VAL A 26 -9.62 -5.99 25.43
C VAL A 26 -9.70 -5.33 24.07
N ALA A 27 -8.59 -4.72 23.64
CA ALA A 27 -8.55 -3.99 22.38
C ALA A 27 -9.07 -4.93 21.31
N ALA A 28 -10.27 -4.68 20.83
CA ALA A 28 -10.92 -5.54 19.85
C ALA A 28 -9.97 -5.65 18.65
N VAL A 29 -9.63 -6.87 18.27
CA VAL A 29 -8.82 -7.11 17.09
C VAL A 29 -9.51 -6.37 15.92
N PRO A 30 -8.83 -5.43 15.25
CA PRO A 30 -9.47 -4.64 14.22
C PRO A 30 -9.98 -5.56 13.11
N VAL A 31 -11.28 -5.49 12.83
CA VAL A 31 -11.92 -6.29 11.77
C VAL A 31 -11.91 -5.48 10.49
N PRO A 32 -11.49 -6.08 9.35
CA PRO A 32 -11.47 -5.38 8.07
C PRO A 32 -12.82 -4.77 7.71
N ASP A 33 -12.82 -3.47 7.37
CA ASP A 33 -14.02 -2.79 6.87
C ASP A 33 -14.37 -3.30 5.47
N LYS A 34 -15.63 -3.69 5.27
CA LYS A 34 -16.11 -4.28 4.02
C LYS A 34 -16.23 -3.24 2.90
N GLY A 35 -16.60 -2.01 3.23
CA GLY A 35 -16.74 -0.92 2.28
C GLY A 35 -15.39 -0.49 1.74
N ASP A 36 -14.41 -0.25 2.63
CA ASP A 36 -13.06 0.14 2.26
C ASP A 36 -12.35 -0.98 1.51
N THR A 37 -12.57 -2.25 1.92
CA THR A 37 -12.04 -3.40 1.19
C THR A 37 -12.59 -3.46 -0.24
N ALA A 38 -13.91 -3.34 -0.43
CA ALA A 38 -14.53 -3.34 -1.75
C ALA A 38 -14.07 -2.16 -2.61
N TRP A 39 -13.95 -0.97 -2.01
CA TRP A 39 -13.44 0.23 -2.68
C TRP A 39 -11.99 0.04 -3.14
N MET A 40 -11.13 -0.51 -2.29
CA MET A 40 -9.72 -0.74 -2.61
C MET A 40 -9.55 -1.79 -3.71
N MET A 41 -10.35 -2.86 -3.71
CA MET A 41 -10.37 -3.85 -4.79
C MET A 41 -10.82 -3.23 -6.13
N LEU A 42 -11.88 -2.41 -6.13
CA LEU A 42 -12.32 -1.70 -7.32
C LEU A 42 -11.24 -0.73 -7.82
N SER A 43 -10.62 0.02 -6.92
CA SER A 43 -9.51 0.94 -7.24
C SER A 43 -8.33 0.20 -7.87
N THR A 44 -7.99 -0.99 -7.37
CA THR A 44 -6.96 -1.86 -7.96
C THR A 44 -7.28 -2.20 -9.42
N LEU A 45 -8.51 -2.63 -9.71
CA LEU A 45 -8.95 -2.93 -11.06
C LEU A 45 -8.90 -1.70 -11.98
N LEU A 46 -9.31 -0.53 -11.48
CA LEU A 46 -9.26 0.72 -12.24
C LEU A 46 -7.82 1.13 -12.59
N VAL A 47 -6.87 0.95 -11.67
CA VAL A 47 -5.45 1.23 -11.97
C VAL A 47 -4.87 0.23 -12.97
N ILE A 48 -5.23 -1.06 -12.90
CA ILE A 48 -4.86 -2.03 -13.93
C ILE A 48 -5.40 -1.60 -15.32
N LEU A 49 -6.64 -1.13 -15.37
CA LEU A 49 -7.25 -0.55 -16.58
C LEU A 49 -6.49 0.70 -17.07
N MET A 50 -5.96 1.51 -16.17
CA MET A 50 -5.11 2.65 -16.56
C MET A 50 -3.80 2.19 -17.21
N ILE A 51 -3.20 1.10 -16.75
CA ILE A 51 -1.91 0.62 -17.25
C ILE A 51 -2.09 -0.15 -18.56
N VAL A 52 -2.82 -1.27 -18.48
CA VAL A 52 -2.83 -2.29 -19.55
C VAL A 52 -3.50 -1.74 -20.82
N PRO A 53 -4.75 -1.28 -20.84
CA PRO A 53 -5.27 -0.59 -22.02
C PRO A 53 -4.92 0.90 -22.06
N GLY A 54 -4.96 1.63 -20.95
CA GLY A 54 -4.82 3.08 -20.94
C GLY A 54 -3.45 3.53 -21.40
N VAL A 55 -2.41 3.28 -20.62
CA VAL A 55 -1.04 3.71 -20.94
C VAL A 55 -0.52 3.03 -22.23
N ALA A 56 -0.82 1.74 -22.41
CA ALA A 56 -0.38 1.01 -23.60
C ALA A 56 -0.96 1.61 -24.88
N LEU A 57 -2.27 1.85 -24.93
CA LEU A 57 -2.92 2.46 -26.11
C LEU A 57 -2.54 3.92 -26.29
N PHE A 58 -2.38 4.67 -25.21
CA PHE A 58 -1.93 6.06 -25.27
C PHE A 58 -0.56 6.15 -25.94
N TYR A 59 0.42 5.40 -25.47
CA TYR A 59 1.75 5.40 -26.08
C TYR A 59 1.77 4.74 -27.46
N GLY A 60 0.96 3.68 -27.65
CA GLY A 60 0.78 3.06 -28.95
C GLY A 60 0.28 4.04 -30.01
N GLY A 61 -0.60 4.97 -29.63
CA GLY A 61 -1.10 6.03 -30.48
C GLY A 61 -0.09 7.14 -30.80
N LEU A 62 0.95 7.29 -30.00
CA LEU A 62 1.98 8.33 -30.20
C LEU A 62 3.17 7.86 -31.07
N VAL A 63 3.31 6.56 -31.29
CA VAL A 63 4.39 6.00 -32.08
C VAL A 63 3.97 5.68 -33.52
N ARG A 64 4.93 5.41 -34.39
CA ARG A 64 4.62 4.98 -35.77
C ARG A 64 3.78 3.70 -35.79
N ALA A 65 2.81 3.59 -36.68
CA ALA A 65 1.87 2.45 -36.75
C ALA A 65 2.57 1.08 -36.73
N LYS A 66 3.73 0.93 -37.38
CA LYS A 66 4.52 -0.31 -37.41
C LYS A 66 5.12 -0.69 -36.03
N ASN A 67 5.25 0.26 -35.12
CA ASN A 67 5.85 0.07 -33.80
C ASN A 67 4.79 0.00 -32.68
N MET A 68 3.51 0.21 -33.00
CA MET A 68 2.41 0.21 -32.02
C MET A 68 2.39 -1.08 -31.20
N LEU A 69 2.39 -2.25 -31.84
CA LEU A 69 2.34 -3.53 -31.15
C LEU A 69 3.56 -3.73 -30.23
N SER A 70 4.73 -3.27 -30.67
CA SER A 70 5.96 -3.33 -29.85
C SER A 70 5.82 -2.54 -28.55
N VAL A 71 5.24 -1.33 -28.61
CA VAL A 71 5.04 -0.50 -27.41
C VAL A 71 3.98 -1.09 -26.49
N LEU A 72 2.88 -1.61 -27.03
CA LEU A 72 1.87 -2.31 -26.23
C LEU A 72 2.50 -3.50 -25.47
N THR A 73 3.32 -4.29 -26.17
CA THR A 73 4.04 -5.42 -25.57
C THR A 73 5.03 -4.98 -24.51
N GLN A 74 5.73 -3.86 -24.71
CA GLN A 74 6.66 -3.29 -23.72
C GLN A 74 5.93 -2.91 -22.42
N VAL A 75 4.80 -2.21 -22.51
CA VAL A 75 4.01 -1.82 -21.34
C VAL A 75 3.51 -3.05 -20.59
N MET A 76 2.97 -4.05 -21.31
CA MET A 76 2.52 -5.31 -20.69
C MET A 76 3.66 -6.07 -20.03
N ALA A 77 4.82 -6.18 -20.70
CA ALA A 77 5.97 -6.88 -20.15
C ALA A 77 6.52 -6.20 -18.90
N ILE A 78 6.57 -4.87 -18.86
CA ILE A 78 6.92 -4.11 -17.66
C ILE A 78 5.92 -4.37 -16.54
N PHE A 79 4.61 -4.30 -16.81
CA PHE A 79 3.60 -4.61 -15.83
C PHE A 79 3.81 -6.00 -15.20
N CYS A 80 3.97 -7.04 -16.03
CA CYS A 80 4.19 -8.40 -15.55
C CYS A 80 5.50 -8.54 -14.75
N MET A 81 6.59 -7.94 -15.24
CA MET A 81 7.87 -7.98 -14.56
C MET A 81 7.82 -7.31 -13.20
N ILE A 82 7.26 -6.11 -13.11
CA ILE A 82 7.15 -5.39 -11.84
C ILE A 82 6.21 -6.11 -10.88
N ALA A 83 5.13 -6.70 -11.36
CA ALA A 83 4.24 -7.51 -10.52
C ALA A 83 4.99 -8.69 -9.88
N LEU A 84 5.85 -9.38 -10.63
CA LEU A 84 6.69 -10.45 -10.09
C LEU A 84 7.72 -9.91 -9.08
N LEU A 85 8.45 -8.86 -9.43
CA LEU A 85 9.45 -8.27 -8.54
C LEU A 85 8.82 -7.71 -7.25
N TRP A 86 7.60 -7.16 -7.35
CA TRP A 86 6.84 -6.71 -6.19
C TRP A 86 6.52 -7.85 -5.23
N ALA A 87 6.01 -8.96 -5.74
CA ALA A 87 5.71 -10.13 -4.92
C ALA A 87 6.97 -10.80 -4.35
N ILE A 88 8.08 -10.80 -5.08
CA ILE A 88 9.34 -11.42 -4.64
C ILE A 88 9.98 -10.61 -3.51
N TYR A 89 10.24 -9.31 -3.72
CA TYR A 89 10.94 -8.47 -2.75
C TYR A 89 10.42 -7.04 -2.63
N GLY A 90 9.70 -6.54 -3.63
CA GLY A 90 9.30 -5.14 -3.70
C GLY A 90 8.45 -4.70 -2.53
N TYR A 91 7.44 -5.50 -2.18
CA TYR A 91 6.58 -5.21 -1.03
C TYR A 91 7.36 -5.20 0.29
N SER A 92 8.28 -6.15 0.47
CA SER A 92 9.12 -6.22 1.67
C SER A 92 9.98 -4.97 1.83
N LEU A 93 10.66 -4.53 0.77
CA LEU A 93 11.53 -3.36 0.81
C LEU A 93 10.74 -2.03 0.89
N ALA A 94 9.50 -2.00 0.40
CA ALA A 94 8.66 -0.80 0.46
C ALA A 94 7.95 -0.63 1.81
N PHE A 95 7.50 -1.72 2.45
CA PHE A 95 6.62 -1.70 3.63
C PHE A 95 7.11 -2.57 4.80
N GLY A 96 8.29 -3.16 4.71
CA GLY A 96 8.96 -3.85 5.82
C GLY A 96 9.65 -2.87 6.77
N ASP A 97 9.97 -3.33 7.98
CA ASP A 97 10.74 -2.56 8.95
C ASP A 97 12.24 -2.68 8.61
N GLY A 98 12.86 -1.60 8.18
CA GLY A 98 14.27 -1.54 7.79
C GLY A 98 15.26 -1.47 8.95
N GLY A 99 14.82 -1.51 10.21
CA GLY A 99 15.69 -1.40 11.38
C GLY A 99 16.55 -0.12 11.33
N SER A 100 17.87 -0.25 11.25
CA SER A 100 18.77 0.91 11.18
C SER A 100 18.67 1.70 9.86
N LEU A 101 18.17 1.08 8.79
CA LEU A 101 17.97 1.70 7.47
C LEU A 101 16.52 2.08 7.20
N ASN A 102 15.63 1.96 8.19
CA ASN A 102 14.20 2.26 8.07
C ASN A 102 13.90 3.67 7.56
N TRP A 103 14.83 4.60 7.69
CA TRP A 103 14.71 5.94 7.12
C TRP A 103 14.76 5.99 5.59
N MET A 104 15.18 4.89 4.93
CA MET A 104 15.38 4.85 3.47
C MET A 104 14.75 3.63 2.81
N ILE A 105 14.78 2.45 3.46
CA ILE A 105 14.33 1.20 2.86
C ILE A 105 13.95 0.18 3.94
N GLY A 106 12.96 -0.66 3.63
CA GLY A 106 12.57 -1.79 4.46
C GLY A 106 13.56 -2.96 4.42
N ASP A 107 13.22 -4.00 5.15
CA ASP A 107 14.00 -5.24 5.23
C ASP A 107 13.47 -6.34 4.27
N PHE A 108 14.01 -7.54 4.41
CA PHE A 108 13.59 -8.72 3.64
C PHE A 108 12.68 -9.68 4.44
N SER A 109 12.06 -9.23 5.52
CA SER A 109 11.20 -10.06 6.38
C SER A 109 9.96 -10.59 5.67
N LYS A 110 9.44 -9.83 4.71
CA LYS A 110 8.25 -10.17 3.91
C LYS A 110 8.57 -10.64 2.48
N LEU A 111 9.79 -11.22 2.26
CA LEU A 111 10.13 -11.81 0.95
C LEU A 111 9.09 -12.83 0.52
N PHE A 112 8.73 -12.83 -0.76
CA PHE A 112 7.67 -13.67 -1.32
C PHE A 112 6.34 -13.55 -0.58
N LEU A 113 6.06 -12.38 0.00
CA LEU A 113 4.89 -12.10 0.84
C LEU A 113 4.81 -13.01 2.08
N ALA A 114 5.97 -13.45 2.59
CA ALA A 114 6.04 -14.29 3.78
C ALA A 114 5.39 -13.61 4.99
N GLY A 115 4.62 -14.38 5.76
CA GLY A 115 3.89 -13.88 6.93
C GLY A 115 2.57 -13.16 6.63
N ILE A 116 2.27 -12.90 5.36
CA ILE A 116 0.98 -12.31 4.97
C ILE A 116 -0.03 -13.44 4.79
N THR A 117 -1.07 -13.42 5.62
CA THR A 117 -2.13 -14.42 5.65
C THR A 117 -3.49 -13.79 5.31
N ALA A 118 -4.54 -14.60 5.29
CA ALA A 118 -5.91 -14.10 5.12
C ALA A 118 -6.36 -13.18 6.27
N ASP A 119 -5.75 -13.34 7.44
CA ASP A 119 -6.07 -12.59 8.66
C ASP A 119 -5.17 -11.37 8.87
N SER A 120 -4.10 -11.21 8.07
CA SER A 120 -3.24 -10.03 8.14
C SER A 120 -3.98 -8.80 7.65
N THR A 121 -3.81 -7.68 8.36
CA THR A 121 -4.47 -6.42 8.06
C THR A 121 -3.47 -5.31 7.83
N ALA A 122 -3.83 -4.35 6.99
CA ALA A 122 -3.13 -3.09 6.79
C ALA A 122 -4.01 -1.94 7.28
N ALA A 123 -3.39 -0.94 7.91
CA ALA A 123 -4.06 0.28 8.32
C ALA A 123 -4.56 1.08 7.11
N THR A 124 -5.64 1.81 7.29
CA THR A 124 -6.13 2.81 6.34
C THR A 124 -5.78 4.22 6.83
N PHE A 125 -6.20 5.25 6.11
CA PHE A 125 -6.04 6.64 6.55
C PHE A 125 -6.99 7.02 7.71
N THR A 126 -7.94 6.16 8.05
CA THR A 126 -8.87 6.37 9.16
C THR A 126 -8.41 5.56 10.36
N ASP A 127 -8.22 6.22 11.50
CA ASP A 127 -7.78 5.58 12.73
C ASP A 127 -8.73 4.44 13.14
N GLY A 128 -8.16 3.28 13.43
CA GLY A 128 -8.90 2.08 13.84
C GLY A 128 -9.59 1.32 12.70
N VAL A 129 -9.51 1.80 11.45
CA VAL A 129 -10.06 1.12 10.28
C VAL A 129 -8.93 0.39 9.54
N VAL A 130 -9.16 -0.87 9.22
CA VAL A 130 -8.19 -1.73 8.53
C VAL A 130 -8.82 -2.43 7.33
N ILE A 131 -7.98 -2.85 6.40
CA ILE A 131 -8.33 -3.69 5.25
C ILE A 131 -7.45 -4.95 5.24
N PRO A 132 -7.82 -6.03 4.53
CA PRO A 132 -6.94 -7.17 4.35
C PRO A 132 -5.61 -6.75 3.72
N GLU A 133 -4.48 -7.19 4.29
CA GLU A 133 -3.15 -6.79 3.81
C GLU A 133 -2.91 -7.21 2.36
N LEU A 134 -3.43 -8.37 1.93
CA LEU A 134 -3.33 -8.80 0.53
C LEU A 134 -4.02 -7.84 -0.46
N VAL A 135 -5.10 -7.18 -0.04
CA VAL A 135 -5.78 -6.16 -0.86
C VAL A 135 -4.89 -4.92 -0.98
N PHE A 136 -4.26 -4.50 0.13
CA PHE A 136 -3.30 -3.41 0.14
C PHE A 136 -2.07 -3.72 -0.74
N VAL A 137 -1.48 -4.92 -0.61
CA VAL A 137 -0.38 -5.41 -1.46
C VAL A 137 -0.73 -5.30 -2.94
N SER A 138 -1.93 -5.77 -3.31
CA SER A 138 -2.40 -5.76 -4.70
C SER A 138 -2.59 -4.36 -5.24
N PHE A 139 -3.12 -3.45 -4.44
CA PHE A 139 -3.29 -2.06 -4.82
C PHE A 139 -1.95 -1.37 -5.04
N GLN A 140 -1.03 -1.50 -4.10
CA GLN A 140 0.30 -0.89 -4.18
C GLN A 140 1.15 -1.46 -5.33
N LEU A 141 1.00 -2.74 -5.67
CA LEU A 141 1.58 -3.35 -6.85
C LEU A 141 1.23 -2.58 -8.13
N THR A 142 -0.03 -2.17 -8.26
CA THR A 142 -0.48 -1.47 -9.47
C THR A 142 0.21 -0.11 -9.62
N PHE A 143 0.45 0.60 -8.52
CA PHE A 143 1.21 1.86 -8.53
C PHE A 143 2.70 1.66 -8.84
N ALA A 144 3.30 0.61 -8.32
CA ALA A 144 4.66 0.24 -8.68
C ALA A 144 4.77 -0.03 -10.19
N ALA A 145 3.84 -0.81 -10.74
CA ALA A 145 3.83 -1.17 -12.15
C ALA A 145 3.55 0.02 -13.07
N ILE A 146 2.55 0.88 -12.75
CA ILE A 146 2.24 2.05 -13.59
C ILE A 146 3.41 3.04 -13.63
N THR A 147 4.08 3.25 -12.50
CA THR A 147 5.17 4.22 -12.41
C THR A 147 6.32 3.84 -13.35
N VAL A 148 6.71 2.56 -13.37
CA VAL A 148 7.73 2.08 -14.32
C VAL A 148 7.20 2.06 -15.75
N ALA A 149 5.93 1.71 -15.98
CA ALA A 149 5.31 1.71 -17.29
C ALA A 149 5.28 3.12 -17.94
N LEU A 150 5.13 4.18 -17.14
CA LEU A 150 5.15 5.56 -17.63
C LEU A 150 6.51 5.94 -18.27
N ILE A 151 7.61 5.32 -17.85
CA ILE A 151 8.94 5.56 -18.41
C ILE A 151 9.03 5.06 -19.84
N VAL A 152 8.28 4.00 -20.21
CA VAL A 152 8.27 3.41 -21.56
C VAL A 152 8.01 4.45 -22.63
N GLY A 153 7.09 5.40 -22.38
CA GLY A 153 6.76 6.45 -23.35
C GLY A 153 7.94 7.33 -23.74
N GLY A 154 8.82 7.66 -22.81
CA GLY A 154 10.04 8.44 -23.09
C GLY A 154 11.12 7.66 -23.82
N LEU A 155 11.11 6.34 -23.74
CA LEU A 155 12.08 5.43 -24.32
C LEU A 155 11.59 4.73 -25.59
N ALA A 156 10.30 4.86 -25.91
CA ALA A 156 9.68 4.24 -27.08
C ALA A 156 10.44 4.56 -28.36
N GLU A 157 10.61 3.56 -29.24
CA GLU A 157 11.35 3.62 -30.50
C GLU A 157 12.88 3.93 -30.38
N ARG A 158 13.40 4.15 -29.17
CA ARG A 158 14.79 4.59 -28.94
C ARG A 158 15.66 3.52 -28.29
N VAL A 159 15.04 2.62 -27.52
CA VAL A 159 15.75 1.65 -26.70
C VAL A 159 15.32 0.22 -27.08
N LYS A 160 16.28 -0.72 -27.05
CA LYS A 160 15.98 -2.14 -27.25
C LYS A 160 15.14 -2.70 -26.13
N PHE A 161 14.25 -3.66 -26.43
CA PHE A 161 13.36 -4.29 -25.44
C PHE A 161 14.10 -4.83 -24.20
N SER A 162 15.20 -5.57 -24.42
CA SER A 162 16.00 -6.12 -23.31
C SER A 162 16.60 -5.04 -22.41
N ALA A 163 17.09 -3.95 -22.99
CA ALA A 163 17.65 -2.83 -22.24
C ALA A 163 16.56 -2.11 -21.43
N LEU A 164 15.34 -1.96 -21.97
CA LEU A 164 14.20 -1.42 -21.27
C LEU A 164 13.82 -2.28 -20.06
N MET A 165 13.82 -3.61 -20.20
CA MET A 165 13.50 -4.53 -19.10
C MET A 165 14.53 -4.44 -17.96
N VAL A 166 15.83 -4.47 -18.31
CA VAL A 166 16.90 -4.32 -17.30
C VAL A 166 16.84 -2.96 -16.62
N PHE A 167 16.68 -1.90 -17.39
CA PHE A 167 16.54 -0.56 -16.85
C PHE A 167 15.33 -0.45 -15.92
N GLY A 168 14.16 -0.98 -16.32
CA GLY A 168 12.94 -0.96 -15.51
C GLY A 168 13.12 -1.68 -14.18
N ALA A 169 13.76 -2.85 -14.18
CA ALA A 169 14.05 -3.60 -12.94
C ALA A 169 15.02 -2.83 -12.02
N LEU A 170 16.09 -2.26 -12.57
CA LEU A 170 17.06 -1.47 -11.80
C LEU A 170 16.42 -0.19 -11.25
N TRP A 171 15.69 0.54 -12.07
CA TRP A 171 15.03 1.77 -11.67
C TRP A 171 13.96 1.53 -10.59
N PHE A 172 13.18 0.46 -10.76
CA PHE A 172 12.23 0.03 -9.73
C PHE A 172 12.93 -0.22 -8.40
N THR A 173 14.03 -0.98 -8.40
CA THR A 173 14.74 -1.38 -7.19
C THR A 173 15.49 -0.22 -6.52
N LEU A 174 16.19 0.60 -7.31
CA LEU A 174 17.10 1.62 -6.77
C LEU A 174 16.45 2.99 -6.57
N SER A 175 15.35 3.27 -7.26
CA SER A 175 14.68 4.56 -7.18
C SER A 175 13.28 4.44 -6.57
N TYR A 176 12.41 3.59 -7.15
CA TYR A 176 11.02 3.49 -6.73
C TYR A 176 10.88 2.99 -5.30
N LEU A 177 11.52 1.86 -4.96
CA LEU A 177 11.35 1.24 -3.63
C LEU A 177 11.84 2.13 -2.48
N PRO A 178 13.03 2.76 -2.53
CA PRO A 178 13.45 3.66 -1.47
C PRO A 178 12.53 4.87 -1.32
N ILE A 179 12.11 5.50 -2.42
CA ILE A 179 11.21 6.64 -2.37
C ILE A 179 9.86 6.26 -1.79
N THR A 180 9.32 5.10 -2.20
CA THR A 180 8.05 4.59 -1.69
C THR A 180 8.13 4.35 -0.18
N HIS A 181 9.21 3.74 0.30
CA HIS A 181 9.43 3.49 1.72
C HIS A 181 9.51 4.80 2.50
N MET A 182 10.35 5.75 2.07
CA MET A 182 10.51 7.05 2.74
C MET A 182 9.23 7.87 2.82
N VAL A 183 8.30 7.71 1.87
CA VAL A 183 7.08 8.53 1.82
C VAL A 183 5.90 7.87 2.51
N TRP A 184 5.81 6.53 2.46
CA TRP A 184 4.59 5.81 2.83
C TRP A 184 4.76 4.82 3.99
N ALA A 185 5.97 4.45 4.36
CA ALA A 185 6.22 3.47 5.42
C ALA A 185 6.76 4.08 6.73
N THR A 186 7.07 5.37 6.75
CA THR A 186 7.61 6.11 7.91
C THR A 186 6.50 6.80 8.69
#